data_f6f852bcca3fb7ce7b486a2ad64bff1a
#
_entry.id   f6f852bcca3fb7ce7b486a2ad64bff1a
#
_cell.length_a   1.000
_cell.length_b   1.000
_cell.length_c   1.000
_cell.angle_alpha   90.00
_cell.angle_beta   90.00
_cell.angle_gamma   90.00
#
_symmetry.space_group_name_H-M   'P 1'
#
loop_
_entity.id
_entity.type
_entity.pdbx_description
1 polymer ?
#
loop_
_entity_poly.entity_id
_entity_poly.type
_entity_poly.pdbx_seq_one_letter_code
_entity_poly.pdbx_strand_id
1 'polypeptide(L)'
;SPSSAASDVYKRQHYFYTGNVKHFDRDDYDYVLTGREQNQIHMVAENPDELGEKRIAVGPVDYPDDIGTHVRDPKILEHDGIYYMVLGARTKDDRGCVLVYTSRDLEDWGYATRIELGEKFGFMWECPDLFELDGELILVCCPQGVPADGWRYRNPQQCVWFSIEADWGAPSFKIVGQGMPPMVDAGFDFYAPQSFEDAAGRRLMIGWSGCPDATTESPTVARGWQCALTVPRELSMRGGKLCQWPAHEIERMRGDCVRAVGGETVEEPGRLFDVVVS
;
A
#
# COMPACT_ATOMS: atom_id res chain seq x y z
N SER A 1 6.34 0.20 9.09
CA SER A 1 5.97 -0.34 7.78
C SER A 1 4.67 -1.11 7.88
N PRO A 2 3.82 -1.12 6.87
CA PRO A 2 2.68 -2.01 6.85
C PRO A 2 3.16 -3.45 6.96
N SER A 3 2.44 -4.25 7.70
CA SER A 3 2.65 -5.67 7.82
C SER A 3 1.50 -6.41 7.15
N SER A 4 1.79 -7.59 6.62
CA SER A 4 0.79 -8.49 6.06
C SER A 4 0.61 -9.69 6.98
N ALA A 5 -0.62 -10.19 7.09
CA ALA A 5 -0.93 -11.41 7.79
C ALA A 5 -1.64 -12.37 6.83
N ALA A 6 -1.26 -13.64 6.88
CA ALA A 6 -1.90 -14.74 6.16
C ALA A 6 -2.20 -15.88 7.14
N SER A 7 -3.13 -16.76 6.81
CA SER A 7 -3.43 -17.96 7.60
C SER A 7 -3.13 -19.20 6.78
N ASP A 8 -2.48 -20.17 7.39
CA ASP A 8 -2.28 -21.48 6.78
C ASP A 8 -3.47 -22.42 7.02
N VAL A 9 -3.41 -23.62 6.46
CA VAL A 9 -4.45 -24.66 6.63
C VAL A 9 -4.65 -25.09 8.08
N TYR A 10 -3.70 -24.84 8.98
CA TYR A 10 -3.76 -25.10 10.41
C TYR A 10 -4.30 -23.91 11.21
N LYS A 11 -4.75 -22.83 10.51
CA LYS A 11 -5.23 -21.58 11.12
C LYS A 11 -4.19 -20.82 11.94
N ARG A 12 -2.88 -21.10 11.74
CA ARG A 12 -1.82 -20.28 12.30
C ARG A 12 -1.78 -18.95 11.58
N GLN A 13 -1.41 -17.90 12.29
CA GLN A 13 -1.23 -16.57 11.73
C GLN A 13 0.22 -16.36 11.32
N HIS A 14 0.45 -15.99 10.09
CA HIS A 14 1.76 -15.65 9.55
C HIS A 14 1.88 -14.13 9.40
N TYR A 15 2.83 -13.54 10.09
CA TYR A 15 3.08 -12.10 10.07
C TYR A 15 4.34 -11.81 9.26
N PHE A 16 4.21 -10.91 8.30
CA PHE A 16 5.32 -10.44 7.48
C PHE A 16 5.50 -8.94 7.66
N TYR A 17 6.72 -8.49 7.87
CA TYR A 17 7.06 -7.08 7.99
C TYR A 17 8.52 -6.83 7.62
N THR A 18 8.86 -5.58 7.34
CA THR A 18 10.23 -5.20 7.00
C THR A 18 11.04 -4.87 8.24
N GLY A 19 12.08 -5.65 8.49
CA GLY A 19 13.16 -5.32 9.41
C GLY A 19 14.17 -4.40 8.69
N ASN A 20 14.55 -3.31 9.32
CA ASN A 20 15.46 -2.32 8.74
C ASN A 20 16.68 -2.15 9.64
N VAL A 21 17.86 -2.47 9.11
CA VAL A 21 19.15 -2.26 9.76
C VAL A 21 19.87 -1.12 9.03
N LYS A 22 20.45 -0.19 9.77
CA LYS A 22 21.22 0.93 9.23
C LYS A 22 22.68 0.80 9.69
N HIS A 23 23.60 0.94 8.76
CA HIS A 23 25.05 0.80 8.95
C HIS A 23 25.73 2.16 8.82
N PHE A 24 25.51 3.05 9.79
CA PHE A 24 26.06 4.41 9.77
C PHE A 24 27.58 4.48 9.95
N ASP A 25 28.20 3.38 10.39
CA ASP A 25 29.63 3.21 10.65
C ASP A 25 30.43 2.75 9.44
N ARG A 26 29.80 2.56 8.28
CA ARG A 26 30.49 2.16 7.07
C ARG A 26 31.22 3.32 6.43
N ASP A 27 32.48 3.11 6.02
CA ASP A 27 33.26 4.09 5.27
C ASP A 27 32.69 4.37 3.87
N ASP A 28 31.99 3.38 3.28
CA ASP A 28 31.34 3.46 1.98
C ASP A 28 29.82 3.71 2.09
N TYR A 29 29.39 4.38 3.16
CA TYR A 29 27.98 4.62 3.41
C TYR A 29 27.33 5.38 2.25
N ASP A 30 26.36 4.73 1.61
CA ASP A 30 25.42 5.32 0.66
C ASP A 30 24.01 4.93 1.05
N TYR A 31 23.13 5.92 1.15
CA TYR A 31 21.75 5.70 1.60
C TYR A 31 20.97 4.71 0.74
N VAL A 32 21.27 4.64 -0.57
CA VAL A 32 20.58 3.80 -1.55
C VAL A 32 21.27 2.46 -1.75
N LEU A 33 22.61 2.44 -1.73
CA LEU A 33 23.38 1.30 -2.22
C LEU A 33 24.00 0.42 -1.12
N THR A 34 24.42 1.01 0.01
CA THR A 34 25.24 0.29 1.00
C THR A 34 24.85 0.55 2.45
N GLY A 35 24.17 1.65 2.75
CA GLY A 35 23.99 2.15 4.12
C GLY A 35 22.91 1.43 4.94
N ARG A 36 22.24 0.43 4.39
CA ARG A 36 21.17 -0.29 5.07
C ARG A 36 20.97 -1.71 4.55
N GLU A 37 20.26 -2.48 5.33
CA GLU A 37 19.64 -3.74 4.92
C GLU A 37 18.14 -3.68 5.23
N GLN A 38 17.33 -4.12 4.31
CA GLN A 38 15.91 -4.33 4.54
C GLN A 38 15.62 -5.81 4.30
N ASN A 39 15.18 -6.46 5.38
CA ASN A 39 14.90 -7.89 5.40
C ASN A 39 13.41 -8.07 5.60
N GLN A 40 12.77 -8.96 4.86
CA GLN A 40 11.40 -9.32 5.09
C GLN A 40 11.35 -10.39 6.18
N ILE A 41 10.84 -10.00 7.32
CA ILE A 41 10.78 -10.85 8.50
C ILE A 41 9.46 -11.60 8.51
N HIS A 42 9.55 -12.88 8.83
CA HIS A 42 8.42 -13.77 9.01
C HIS A 42 8.33 -14.23 10.49
N MET A 43 7.12 -14.23 11.02
CA MET A 43 6.80 -14.82 12.33
C MET A 43 5.51 -15.61 12.20
N VAL A 44 5.43 -16.70 12.94
CA VAL A 44 4.21 -17.52 13.04
C VAL A 44 3.66 -17.42 14.45
N ALA A 45 2.35 -17.30 14.58
CA ALA A 45 1.66 -17.31 15.86
C ALA A 45 0.50 -18.30 15.83
N GLU A 46 0.40 -19.12 16.86
CA GLU A 46 -0.75 -19.99 17.07
C GLU A 46 -1.93 -19.21 17.64
N ASN A 47 -1.64 -18.12 18.34
CA ASN A 47 -2.64 -17.14 18.77
C ASN A 47 -2.04 -15.72 18.68
N PRO A 48 -2.86 -14.65 18.56
CA PRO A 48 -2.38 -13.28 18.35
C PRO A 48 -1.48 -12.73 19.49
N ASP A 49 -1.57 -13.29 20.67
CA ASP A 49 -0.83 -12.81 21.86
C ASP A 49 0.55 -13.48 22.02
N GLU A 50 0.82 -14.55 21.25
CA GLU A 50 2.05 -15.35 21.35
C GLU A 50 2.77 -15.41 20.00
N LEU A 51 3.54 -14.38 19.71
CA LEU A 51 4.35 -14.33 18.48
C LEU A 51 5.54 -15.28 18.59
N GLY A 52 5.74 -16.09 17.56
CA GLY A 52 6.89 -16.99 17.43
C GLY A 52 8.20 -16.28 17.13
N GLU A 53 9.23 -17.05 16.87
CA GLU A 53 10.55 -16.53 16.53
C GLU A 53 10.56 -15.78 15.20
N LYS A 54 11.39 -14.75 15.12
CA LYS A 54 11.63 -13.98 13.91
C LYS A 54 12.58 -14.73 12.98
N ARG A 55 12.20 -14.87 11.73
CA ARG A 55 13.04 -15.42 10.66
C ARG A 55 13.07 -14.45 9.49
N ILE A 56 14.19 -14.42 8.75
CA ILE A 56 14.26 -13.71 7.48
C ILE A 56 13.64 -14.64 6.42
N ALA A 57 12.54 -14.20 5.82
CA ALA A 57 11.90 -14.90 4.72
C ALA A 57 12.52 -14.51 3.36
N VAL A 58 12.82 -13.23 3.16
CA VAL A 58 13.47 -12.70 1.98
C VAL A 58 14.43 -11.60 2.42
N GLY A 59 15.67 -11.65 1.97
CA GLY A 59 16.71 -10.69 2.35
C GLY A 59 17.56 -10.22 1.18
N PRO A 60 18.61 -9.43 1.43
CA PRO A 60 19.45 -8.85 0.38
C PRO A 60 20.07 -9.85 -0.59
N VAL A 61 20.31 -11.10 -0.16
CA VAL A 61 20.87 -12.16 -1.01
C VAL A 61 19.86 -12.73 -2.01
N ASP A 62 18.57 -12.48 -1.78
CA ASP A 62 17.46 -12.96 -2.58
C ASP A 62 16.95 -11.90 -3.58
N TYR A 63 17.49 -10.68 -3.51
CA TYR A 63 17.06 -9.60 -4.39
C TYR A 63 17.78 -9.67 -5.73
N PRO A 64 17.12 -9.31 -6.85
CA PRO A 64 17.79 -9.17 -8.14
C PRO A 64 18.98 -8.19 -8.06
N ASP A 65 20.01 -8.45 -8.85
CA ASP A 65 21.30 -7.74 -8.83
C ASP A 65 21.17 -6.22 -9.07
N ASP A 66 20.15 -5.78 -9.80
CA ASP A 66 19.90 -4.38 -10.12
C ASP A 66 19.08 -3.63 -9.05
N ILE A 67 18.66 -4.32 -8.00
CA ILE A 67 17.91 -3.72 -6.88
C ILE A 67 18.87 -3.10 -5.86
N GLY A 68 18.51 -1.91 -5.38
CA GLY A 68 19.22 -1.24 -4.30
C GLY A 68 18.86 -1.82 -2.91
N THR A 69 19.24 -1.10 -1.86
CA THR A 69 18.97 -1.54 -0.47
C THR A 69 17.55 -1.22 0.01
N HIS A 70 16.72 -0.61 -0.83
CA HIS A 70 15.34 -0.24 -0.53
C HIS A 70 14.37 -1.28 -1.07
N VAL A 71 14.02 -2.26 -0.23
CA VAL A 71 12.99 -3.29 -0.50
C VAL A 71 12.15 -3.48 0.74
N ARG A 72 10.84 -3.18 0.69
CA ARG A 72 9.99 -3.17 1.89
C ARG A 72 8.51 -3.36 1.62
N ASP A 73 7.75 -3.38 2.73
CA ASP A 73 6.30 -3.36 2.78
C ASP A 73 5.67 -4.62 2.17
N PRO A 74 5.93 -5.82 2.76
CA PRO A 74 5.42 -7.07 2.23
C PRO A 74 3.89 -7.12 2.32
N LYS A 75 3.26 -7.54 1.22
CA LYS A 75 1.84 -7.89 1.16
C LYS A 75 1.70 -9.27 0.56
N ILE A 76 0.85 -10.10 1.15
CA ILE A 76 0.62 -11.47 0.70
C ILE A 76 -0.74 -11.56 0.02
N LEU A 77 -0.75 -12.20 -1.14
CA LEU A 77 -1.94 -12.65 -1.88
C LEU A 77 -1.85 -14.17 -2.05
N GLU A 78 -2.94 -14.88 -1.90
CA GLU A 78 -3.03 -16.31 -2.25
C GLU A 78 -3.86 -16.44 -3.53
N HIS A 79 -3.38 -17.26 -4.46
CA HIS A 79 -4.09 -17.62 -5.69
C HIS A 79 -3.78 -19.08 -6.05
N ASP A 80 -4.83 -19.90 -6.16
CA ASP A 80 -4.75 -21.34 -6.49
C ASP A 80 -3.73 -22.13 -5.65
N GLY A 81 -3.67 -21.86 -4.35
CA GLY A 81 -2.77 -22.56 -3.40
C GLY A 81 -1.31 -22.15 -3.53
N ILE A 82 -1.01 -21.06 -4.22
CA ILE A 82 0.29 -20.42 -4.27
C ILE A 82 0.20 -19.06 -3.60
N TYR A 83 1.13 -18.77 -2.72
CA TYR A 83 1.26 -17.47 -2.08
C TYR A 83 2.19 -16.57 -2.89
N TYR A 84 1.78 -15.34 -3.08
CA TYR A 84 2.53 -14.28 -3.75
C TYR A 84 2.84 -13.18 -2.74
N MET A 85 4.13 -12.89 -2.53
CA MET A 85 4.57 -11.74 -1.74
C MET A 85 4.96 -10.63 -2.71
N VAL A 86 4.30 -9.49 -2.60
CA VAL A 86 4.69 -8.27 -3.31
C VAL A 86 5.46 -7.34 -2.38
N LEU A 87 6.57 -6.78 -2.88
CA LEU A 87 7.48 -5.90 -2.14
C LEU A 87 7.74 -4.63 -2.93
N GLY A 88 7.59 -3.48 -2.30
CA GLY A 88 8.03 -2.23 -2.88
C GLY A 88 9.55 -2.16 -2.98
N ALA A 89 10.07 -1.68 -4.11
CA ALA A 89 11.50 -1.68 -4.37
C ALA A 89 11.99 -0.44 -5.14
N ARG A 90 13.29 -0.17 -5.00
CA ARG A 90 14.05 0.83 -5.74
C ARG A 90 15.24 0.18 -6.41
N THR A 91 15.35 0.37 -7.72
CA THR A 91 16.52 -0.10 -8.48
C THR A 91 17.74 0.79 -8.22
N LYS A 92 18.94 0.31 -8.54
CA LYS A 92 20.19 1.05 -8.41
C LYS A 92 20.26 2.29 -9.32
N ASP A 93 19.48 2.29 -10.40
CA ASP A 93 19.33 3.42 -11.33
C ASP A 93 18.10 4.30 -11.04
N ASP A 94 17.59 4.26 -9.80
CA ASP A 94 16.52 5.13 -9.30
C ASP A 94 15.18 4.96 -10.03
N ARG A 95 14.72 3.73 -10.17
CA ARG A 95 13.38 3.39 -10.67
C ARG A 95 12.61 2.66 -9.59
N GLY A 96 11.37 3.06 -9.39
CA GLY A 96 10.43 2.34 -8.52
C GLY A 96 9.85 1.13 -9.24
N CYS A 97 9.72 0.01 -8.52
CA CYS A 97 9.07 -1.21 -8.99
C CYS A 97 8.48 -1.99 -7.82
N VAL A 98 7.74 -3.06 -8.13
CA VAL A 98 7.27 -4.04 -7.16
C VAL A 98 7.88 -5.40 -7.50
N LEU A 99 8.60 -6.01 -6.57
CA LEU A 99 9.11 -7.37 -6.70
C LEU A 99 8.03 -8.37 -6.31
N VAL A 100 7.98 -9.49 -6.99
CA VAL A 100 7.03 -10.59 -6.73
C VAL A 100 7.81 -11.85 -6.41
N TYR A 101 7.56 -12.41 -5.24
CA TYR A 101 8.07 -13.70 -4.79
C TYR A 101 6.91 -14.68 -4.66
N THR A 102 7.19 -15.97 -4.82
CA THR A 102 6.19 -17.03 -4.68
C THR A 102 6.61 -18.04 -3.63
N SER A 103 5.63 -18.63 -2.94
CA SER A 103 5.79 -19.70 -1.97
C SER A 103 4.60 -20.66 -2.02
N ARG A 104 4.83 -21.92 -1.64
CA ARG A 104 3.75 -22.91 -1.46
C ARG A 104 3.40 -23.18 0.01
N ASP A 105 4.22 -22.68 0.92
CA ASP A 105 4.18 -23.02 2.35
C ASP A 105 4.31 -21.80 3.28
N LEU A 106 4.47 -20.57 2.72
CA LEU A 106 4.75 -19.33 3.43
C LEU A 106 6.13 -19.28 4.12
N GLU A 107 6.96 -20.32 3.94
CA GLU A 107 8.28 -20.45 4.56
C GLU A 107 9.40 -20.19 3.53
N ASP A 108 9.38 -20.92 2.42
CA ASP A 108 10.36 -20.81 1.35
C ASP A 108 9.86 -19.92 0.21
N TRP A 109 10.58 -18.84 -0.08
CA TRP A 109 10.22 -17.84 -1.08
C TRP A 109 11.22 -17.80 -2.23
N GLY A 110 10.73 -17.88 -3.45
CA GLY A 110 11.52 -17.71 -4.66
C GLY A 110 11.13 -16.44 -5.43
N TYR A 111 12.13 -15.70 -5.93
CA TYR A 111 11.86 -14.59 -6.83
C TYR A 111 11.18 -15.09 -8.11
N ALA A 112 10.07 -14.49 -8.46
CA ALA A 112 9.29 -14.85 -9.64
C ALA A 112 9.41 -13.80 -10.75
N THR A 113 9.12 -12.55 -10.46
CA THR A 113 9.10 -11.46 -11.44
C THR A 113 9.05 -10.09 -10.75
N ARG A 114 8.94 -9.03 -11.56
CA ARG A 114 8.65 -7.67 -11.06
C ARG A 114 7.51 -7.03 -11.86
N ILE A 115 6.86 -6.06 -11.24
CA ILE A 115 5.88 -5.17 -11.86
C ILE A 115 6.52 -3.80 -11.94
N GLU A 116 6.62 -3.24 -13.13
CA GLU A 116 7.23 -1.94 -13.38
C GLU A 116 6.60 -1.27 -14.61
N LEU A 117 6.76 0.05 -14.71
CA LEU A 117 6.45 0.78 -15.94
C LEU A 117 7.67 0.79 -16.88
N GLY A 118 7.43 0.81 -18.19
CA GLY A 118 8.49 0.92 -19.19
C GLY A 118 9.31 2.21 -19.05
N GLU A 119 8.69 3.29 -18.57
CA GLU A 119 9.33 4.56 -18.26
C GLU A 119 9.40 4.82 -16.74
N LYS A 120 10.30 5.70 -16.33
CA LYS A 120 10.49 6.04 -14.92
C LYS A 120 9.26 6.76 -14.37
N PHE A 121 8.67 6.20 -13.32
CA PHE A 121 7.59 6.82 -12.54
C PHE A 121 7.95 6.79 -11.05
N GLY A 122 8.66 7.82 -10.61
CA GLY A 122 9.26 7.87 -9.28
C GLY A 122 10.50 6.98 -9.13
N PHE A 123 11.17 7.10 -7.99
CA PHE A 123 12.39 6.35 -7.71
C PHE A 123 12.18 5.15 -6.78
N MET A 124 11.08 5.09 -6.07
CA MET A 124 10.70 4.03 -5.14
C MET A 124 9.19 3.85 -5.17
N TRP A 125 8.72 2.60 -5.16
CA TRP A 125 7.30 2.30 -4.95
C TRP A 125 7.12 1.65 -3.58
N GLU A 126 6.46 2.33 -2.66
CA GLU A 126 6.19 1.84 -1.31
C GLU A 126 4.80 1.23 -1.20
N CYS A 127 4.58 0.48 -0.11
CA CYS A 127 3.28 -0.01 0.31
C CYS A 127 2.47 -0.70 -0.79
N PRO A 128 3.05 -1.64 -1.58
CA PRO A 128 2.29 -2.32 -2.60
C PRO A 128 1.15 -3.13 -1.99
N ASP A 129 -0.01 -3.06 -2.62
CA ASP A 129 -1.20 -3.82 -2.26
C ASP A 129 -1.79 -4.40 -3.54
N LEU A 130 -1.59 -5.70 -3.76
CA LEU A 130 -2.08 -6.44 -4.92
C LEU A 130 -3.28 -7.28 -4.50
N PHE A 131 -4.42 -7.07 -5.15
CA PHE A 131 -5.67 -7.75 -4.80
C PHE A 131 -6.64 -7.87 -5.98
N GLU A 132 -7.50 -8.85 -5.92
CA GLU A 132 -8.63 -8.97 -6.84
C GLU A 132 -9.81 -8.11 -6.38
N LEU A 133 -10.47 -7.45 -7.32
CA LEU A 133 -11.64 -6.61 -7.09
C LEU A 133 -12.57 -6.65 -8.31
N ASP A 134 -13.79 -7.15 -8.12
CA ASP A 134 -14.82 -7.24 -9.17
C ASP A 134 -14.33 -7.93 -10.48
N GLY A 135 -13.44 -8.91 -10.34
CA GLY A 135 -12.88 -9.67 -11.46
C GLY A 135 -11.68 -9.01 -12.15
N GLU A 136 -11.19 -7.92 -11.63
CA GLU A 136 -9.94 -7.26 -12.06
C GLU A 136 -8.86 -7.42 -10.99
N LEU A 137 -7.60 -7.59 -11.41
CA LEU A 137 -6.44 -7.57 -10.51
C LEU A 137 -5.92 -6.14 -10.43
N ILE A 138 -5.86 -5.61 -9.21
CA ILE A 138 -5.49 -4.22 -8.92
C ILE A 138 -4.19 -4.19 -8.11
N LEU A 139 -3.27 -3.32 -8.50
CA LEU A 139 -2.11 -2.95 -7.70
C LEU A 139 -2.28 -1.49 -7.24
N VAL A 140 -2.29 -1.28 -5.94
CA VAL A 140 -2.11 0.04 -5.33
C VAL A 140 -0.66 0.15 -4.86
N CYS A 141 -0.01 1.29 -5.06
CA CYS A 141 1.29 1.56 -4.47
C CYS A 141 1.52 3.06 -4.25
N CYS A 142 2.59 3.38 -3.54
CA CYS A 142 2.95 4.74 -3.16
C CYS A 142 4.29 5.16 -3.78
N PRO A 143 4.31 5.69 -5.02
CA PRO A 143 5.52 6.15 -5.67
C PRO A 143 6.08 7.41 -5.03
N GLN A 144 7.41 7.42 -4.81
CA GLN A 144 8.16 8.58 -4.34
C GLN A 144 8.88 9.29 -5.48
N GLY A 145 8.93 10.62 -5.41
CA GLY A 145 9.66 11.44 -6.38
C GLY A 145 8.99 11.57 -7.75
N VAL A 146 7.66 11.49 -7.80
CA VAL A 146 6.88 11.74 -9.01
C VAL A 146 6.69 13.26 -9.16
N PRO A 147 7.06 13.85 -10.29
CA PRO A 147 6.83 15.28 -10.54
C PRO A 147 5.35 15.61 -10.63
N ALA A 148 4.98 16.80 -10.15
CA ALA A 148 3.62 17.32 -10.33
C ALA A 148 3.28 17.49 -11.81
N ASP A 149 2.06 17.09 -12.19
CA ASP A 149 1.50 17.26 -13.52
C ASP A 149 0.16 17.99 -13.44
N GLY A 150 0.15 19.27 -13.74
CA GLY A 150 -1.02 20.12 -13.61
C GLY A 150 -1.58 20.12 -12.18
N TRP A 151 -2.77 19.55 -11.99
CA TRP A 151 -3.38 19.37 -10.66
C TRP A 151 -3.04 18.01 -10.01
N ARG A 152 -2.47 17.08 -10.80
CA ARG A 152 -2.10 15.73 -10.32
C ARG A 152 -0.75 15.76 -9.59
N TYR A 153 -0.55 14.79 -8.72
CA TYR A 153 0.73 14.51 -8.05
C TYR A 153 1.32 15.72 -7.33
N ARG A 154 0.46 16.50 -6.69
CA ARG A 154 0.86 17.72 -5.96
C ARG A 154 1.42 17.45 -4.56
N ASN A 155 1.17 16.27 -4.02
CA ASN A 155 1.74 15.87 -2.73
C ASN A 155 3.25 15.60 -2.89
N PRO A 156 4.05 15.72 -1.81
CA PRO A 156 5.46 15.32 -1.82
C PRO A 156 5.64 13.87 -2.27
N GLN A 157 4.74 12.98 -1.82
CA GLN A 157 4.71 11.58 -2.21
C GLN A 157 3.28 11.18 -2.65
N GLN A 158 3.18 10.19 -3.53
CA GLN A 158 1.94 9.86 -4.21
C GLN A 158 1.35 8.54 -3.76
N CYS A 159 0.06 8.33 -4.06
CA CYS A 159 -0.60 7.03 -4.00
C CYS A 159 -1.40 6.84 -5.30
N VAL A 160 -1.08 5.77 -6.03
CA VAL A 160 -1.66 5.46 -7.33
C VAL A 160 -2.15 4.02 -7.40
N TRP A 161 -2.94 3.72 -8.42
CA TRP A 161 -3.36 2.35 -8.69
C TRP A 161 -3.19 2.00 -10.18
N PHE A 162 -3.11 0.67 -10.43
CA PHE A 162 -2.98 0.08 -11.76
C PHE A 162 -3.91 -1.11 -11.90
N SER A 163 -4.49 -1.31 -13.09
CA SER A 163 -5.01 -2.61 -13.49
C SER A 163 -3.85 -3.51 -13.92
N ILE A 164 -3.89 -4.78 -13.54
CA ILE A 164 -2.83 -5.75 -13.80
C ILE A 164 -3.40 -6.91 -14.61
N GLU A 165 -2.73 -7.29 -15.69
CA GLU A 165 -2.88 -8.59 -16.34
C GLU A 165 -1.87 -9.56 -15.75
N ALA A 166 -2.35 -10.71 -15.24
CA ALA A 166 -1.51 -11.74 -14.65
C ALA A 166 -1.54 -13.02 -15.50
N ASP A 167 -0.37 -13.60 -15.71
CA ASP A 167 -0.21 -15.01 -16.07
C ASP A 167 0.27 -15.76 -14.82
N TRP A 168 -0.64 -16.47 -14.16
CA TRP A 168 -0.37 -17.20 -12.94
C TRP A 168 0.41 -18.51 -13.18
N GLY A 169 0.29 -19.08 -14.39
CA GLY A 169 0.98 -20.33 -14.77
C GLY A 169 2.49 -20.14 -15.00
N ALA A 170 2.87 -18.96 -15.50
CA ALA A 170 4.26 -18.53 -15.64
C ALA A 170 4.37 -17.11 -15.07
N PRO A 171 4.51 -16.96 -13.73
CA PRO A 171 4.26 -15.70 -13.02
C PRO A 171 4.77 -14.47 -13.75
N SER A 172 3.85 -13.74 -14.36
CA SER A 172 4.10 -12.51 -15.09
C SER A 172 2.95 -11.54 -14.85
N PHE A 173 3.28 -10.34 -14.45
CA PHE A 173 2.30 -9.30 -14.12
C PHE A 173 2.59 -8.06 -14.95
N LYS A 174 1.61 -7.61 -15.73
CA LYS A 174 1.75 -6.46 -16.62
C LYS A 174 0.77 -5.38 -16.25
N ILE A 175 1.25 -4.16 -16.13
CA ILE A 175 0.39 -2.98 -15.99
C ILE A 175 -0.38 -2.79 -17.29
N VAL A 176 -1.70 -2.69 -17.18
CA VAL A 176 -2.63 -2.44 -18.30
C VAL A 176 -2.99 -0.96 -18.33
N GLY A 177 -3.19 -0.44 -19.54
CA GLY A 177 -3.59 0.94 -19.75
C GLY A 177 -2.46 1.80 -20.31
N GLN A 178 -2.82 3.01 -20.70
CA GLN A 178 -1.90 3.99 -21.26
C GLN A 178 -2.02 5.31 -20.51
N GLY A 179 -0.90 6.00 -20.40
CA GLY A 179 -0.81 7.30 -19.77
C GLY A 179 -0.44 7.26 -18.28
N MET A 180 -0.63 8.39 -17.63
CA MET A 180 -0.23 8.58 -16.23
C MET A 180 -1.16 7.81 -15.29
N PRO A 181 -0.61 7.08 -14.30
CA PRO A 181 -1.40 6.31 -13.35
C PRO A 181 -2.44 7.16 -12.61
N PRO A 182 -3.68 6.67 -12.46
CA PRO A 182 -4.66 7.40 -11.67
C PRO A 182 -4.30 7.42 -10.19
N MET A 183 -4.56 8.55 -9.54
CA MET A 183 -4.38 8.71 -8.10
C MET A 183 -5.48 7.96 -7.35
N VAL A 184 -5.12 7.33 -6.23
CA VAL A 184 -6.10 6.69 -5.32
C VAL A 184 -6.93 7.75 -4.60
N ASP A 185 -6.29 8.86 -4.22
CA ASP A 185 -6.93 9.99 -3.54
C ASP A 185 -6.39 11.29 -4.10
N ALA A 186 -7.24 12.28 -4.31
CA ALA A 186 -6.87 13.59 -4.83
C ALA A 186 -6.62 14.63 -3.72
N GLY A 187 -6.78 14.25 -2.45
CA GLY A 187 -6.50 15.09 -1.29
C GLY A 187 -5.01 15.22 -1.03
N PHE A 188 -4.65 16.10 -0.11
CA PHE A 188 -3.25 16.38 0.24
C PHE A 188 -2.73 15.51 1.40
N ASP A 189 -3.60 14.87 2.15
CA ASP A 189 -3.28 14.04 3.32
C ASP A 189 -3.77 12.60 3.14
N PHE A 190 -3.17 11.88 2.18
CA PHE A 190 -3.47 10.47 1.97
C PHE A 190 -2.22 9.71 1.52
N TYR A 191 -1.82 8.72 2.31
CA TYR A 191 -0.65 7.89 1.99
C TYR A 191 -0.75 6.48 2.59
N ALA A 192 0.09 5.56 2.09
CA ALA A 192 0.30 4.20 2.61
C ALA A 192 -0.99 3.40 2.87
N PRO A 193 -2.01 3.43 1.97
CA PRO A 193 -3.21 2.65 2.19
C PRO A 193 -2.92 1.15 2.14
N GLN A 194 -3.72 0.40 2.91
CA GLN A 194 -3.75 -1.05 2.84
C GLN A 194 -5.19 -1.50 2.78
N SER A 195 -5.45 -2.54 1.98
CA SER A 195 -6.76 -3.15 1.88
C SER A 195 -6.79 -4.55 2.47
N PHE A 196 -7.97 -4.98 2.83
CA PHE A 196 -8.26 -6.35 3.26
C PHE A 196 -9.69 -6.72 2.83
N GLU A 197 -9.93 -7.99 2.70
CA GLU A 197 -11.26 -8.52 2.48
C GLU A 197 -11.90 -8.90 3.81
N ASP A 198 -13.13 -8.48 4.02
CA ASP A 198 -13.88 -8.86 5.21
C ASP A 198 -14.63 -10.19 5.01
N ALA A 199 -15.25 -10.68 6.08
CA ALA A 199 -15.99 -11.95 6.05
C ALA A 199 -17.20 -11.95 5.10
N ALA A 200 -17.63 -10.78 4.63
CA ALA A 200 -18.71 -10.62 3.65
C ALA A 200 -18.19 -10.50 2.20
N GLY A 201 -16.88 -10.61 1.99
CA GLY A 201 -16.25 -10.48 0.67
C GLY A 201 -16.10 -9.03 0.20
N ARG A 202 -16.28 -8.04 1.08
CA ARG A 202 -16.05 -6.64 0.73
C ARG A 202 -14.55 -6.32 0.82
N ARG A 203 -14.02 -5.61 -0.16
CA ARG A 203 -12.66 -5.06 -0.09
C ARG A 203 -12.71 -3.72 0.61
N LEU A 204 -12.09 -3.62 1.78
CA LEU A 204 -12.01 -2.40 2.58
C LEU A 204 -10.59 -1.86 2.56
N MET A 205 -10.44 -0.54 2.47
CA MET A 205 -9.16 0.16 2.46
C MET A 205 -9.12 1.19 3.58
N ILE A 206 -7.98 1.28 4.25
CA ILE A 206 -7.66 2.32 5.22
C ILE A 206 -6.33 2.93 4.82
N GLY A 207 -6.26 4.25 4.75
CA GLY A 207 -5.03 5.01 4.50
C GLY A 207 -4.58 5.81 5.71
N TRP A 208 -3.35 6.28 5.69
CA TRP A 208 -2.86 7.27 6.62
C TRP A 208 -3.27 8.67 6.13
N SER A 209 -4.01 9.41 6.97
CA SER A 209 -4.32 10.82 6.76
C SER A 209 -3.11 11.65 7.17
N GLY A 210 -2.14 11.70 6.28
CA GLY A 210 -0.85 12.34 6.38
C GLY A 210 -0.09 12.19 5.07
N CYS A 211 1.07 12.84 4.97
CA CYS A 211 1.95 12.70 3.83
C CYS A 211 3.40 12.74 4.28
N PRO A 212 4.27 11.79 3.87
CA PRO A 212 5.69 11.86 4.15
C PRO A 212 6.30 13.11 3.52
N ASP A 213 7.38 13.62 4.13
CA ASP A 213 8.14 14.78 3.64
C ASP A 213 7.31 16.06 3.49
N ALA A 214 6.11 16.12 4.09
CA ALA A 214 5.32 17.35 4.14
C ALA A 214 6.07 18.43 4.94
N THR A 215 6.15 19.63 4.38
CA THR A 215 6.82 20.78 5.03
C THR A 215 5.91 21.55 5.98
N THR A 216 4.63 21.19 6.02
CA THR A 216 3.61 21.82 6.88
C THR A 216 3.43 21.02 8.16
N GLU A 217 3.37 21.72 9.28
CA GLU A 217 3.07 21.12 10.58
C GLU A 217 1.55 21.05 10.78
N SER A 218 1.08 19.89 11.26
CA SER A 218 -0.34 19.73 11.60
C SER A 218 -0.71 20.66 12.78
N PRO A 219 -1.84 21.39 12.73
CA PRO A 219 -2.30 22.21 13.84
C PRO A 219 -2.54 21.45 15.16
N THR A 220 -2.61 20.13 15.09
CA THR A 220 -2.81 19.25 16.24
C THR A 220 -1.52 18.94 17.01
N VAL A 221 -0.36 19.23 16.46
CA VAL A 221 0.94 19.05 17.13
C VAL A 221 0.99 19.77 18.46
N ALA A 222 0.47 21.00 18.52
CA ALA A 222 0.36 21.75 19.77
C ALA A 222 -0.52 21.06 20.84
N ARG A 223 -1.30 20.04 20.47
CA ARG A 223 -2.12 19.21 21.34
C ARG A 223 -1.52 17.83 21.63
N GLY A 224 -0.27 17.59 21.20
CA GLY A 224 0.48 16.36 21.43
C GLY A 224 0.18 15.21 20.46
N TRP A 225 -0.46 15.46 19.31
CA TRP A 225 -0.69 14.43 18.27
C TRP A 225 -0.70 15.03 16.88
N GLN A 226 -0.46 14.18 15.89
CA GLN A 226 -0.63 14.53 14.47
C GLN A 226 -1.01 13.28 13.68
N CYS A 227 -1.57 13.52 12.50
CA CYS A 227 -2.06 12.52 11.57
C CYS A 227 -3.21 11.66 12.16
N ALA A 228 -3.85 10.89 11.32
CA ALA A 228 -4.91 9.96 11.68
C ALA A 228 -4.96 8.84 10.64
N LEU A 229 -5.74 7.82 10.90
CA LEU A 229 -6.20 6.92 9.83
C LEU A 229 -7.45 7.51 9.19
N THR A 230 -7.64 7.27 7.90
CA THR A 230 -8.90 7.60 7.22
C THR A 230 -10.03 6.74 7.77
N VAL A 231 -11.29 7.14 7.53
CA VAL A 231 -12.38 6.19 7.66
C VAL A 231 -12.18 5.01 6.71
N PRO A 232 -12.60 3.78 7.08
CA PRO A 232 -12.59 2.66 6.16
C PRO A 232 -13.41 2.96 4.91
N ARG A 233 -12.88 2.61 3.74
CA ARG A 233 -13.54 2.81 2.44
C ARG A 233 -13.77 1.45 1.80
N GLU A 234 -14.99 1.20 1.38
CA GLU A 234 -15.34 0.06 0.53
C GLU A 234 -14.94 0.36 -0.91
N LEU A 235 -14.24 -0.58 -1.54
CA LEU A 235 -13.74 -0.45 -2.90
C LEU A 235 -14.67 -1.18 -3.89
N SER A 236 -14.76 -0.66 -5.10
CA SER A 236 -15.40 -1.34 -6.23
C SER A 236 -14.81 -0.86 -7.56
N MET A 237 -14.89 -1.70 -8.60
CA MET A 237 -14.56 -1.31 -9.96
C MET A 237 -15.82 -0.93 -10.73
N ARG A 238 -15.86 0.26 -11.32
CA ARG A 238 -17.00 0.71 -12.14
C ARG A 238 -16.51 1.38 -13.41
N GLY A 239 -16.78 0.76 -14.54
CA GLY A 239 -16.38 1.30 -15.84
C GLY A 239 -14.87 1.54 -15.96
N GLY A 240 -14.06 0.59 -15.46
CA GLY A 240 -12.60 0.66 -15.47
C GLY A 240 -12.02 1.73 -14.54
N LYS A 241 -12.75 2.11 -13.49
CA LYS A 241 -12.31 3.08 -12.46
C LYS A 241 -12.41 2.46 -11.09
N LEU A 242 -11.37 2.64 -10.29
CA LEU A 242 -11.40 2.32 -8.85
C LEU A 242 -12.29 3.35 -8.13
N CYS A 243 -13.42 2.89 -7.63
CA CYS A 243 -14.38 3.67 -6.88
C CYS A 243 -14.23 3.37 -5.39
N GLN A 244 -14.46 4.38 -4.56
CA GLN A 244 -14.35 4.30 -3.11
C GLN A 244 -15.58 4.91 -2.48
N TRP A 245 -16.11 4.26 -1.44
CA TRP A 245 -17.21 4.79 -0.65
C TRP A 245 -16.94 4.52 0.84
N PRO A 246 -17.25 5.46 1.76
CA PRO A 246 -17.13 5.16 3.19
C PRO A 246 -17.87 3.88 3.53
N ALA A 247 -17.25 3.02 4.34
CA ALA A 247 -17.88 1.76 4.77
C ALA A 247 -19.25 2.06 5.39
N HIS A 248 -20.27 1.27 5.05
CA HIS A 248 -21.65 1.54 5.45
C HIS A 248 -21.85 1.59 6.98
N GLU A 249 -20.96 1.01 7.75
CA GLU A 249 -20.95 1.10 9.22
C GLU A 249 -20.83 2.55 9.71
N ILE A 250 -20.19 3.43 8.93
CA ILE A 250 -20.08 4.88 9.24
C ILE A 250 -21.45 5.55 9.22
N GLU A 251 -22.41 5.04 8.48
CA GLU A 251 -23.77 5.59 8.45
C GLU A 251 -24.44 5.56 9.82
N ARG A 252 -24.06 4.62 10.69
CA ARG A 252 -24.58 4.57 12.07
C ARG A 252 -24.09 5.72 12.95
N MET A 253 -23.09 6.46 12.50
CA MET A 253 -22.56 7.65 13.18
C MET A 253 -23.23 8.94 12.72
N ARG A 254 -24.08 8.86 11.69
CA ARG A 254 -24.82 10.02 11.18
C ARG A 254 -25.84 10.50 12.20
N GLY A 255 -25.89 11.83 12.42
CA GLY A 255 -26.93 12.51 13.16
C GLY A 255 -28.11 12.94 12.26
N ASP A 256 -28.70 14.04 12.59
CA ASP A 256 -29.81 14.63 11.82
C ASP A 256 -29.36 15.05 10.42
N CYS A 257 -30.21 14.81 9.42
CA CYS A 257 -29.93 15.13 8.03
C CYS A 257 -30.58 16.48 7.66
N VAL A 258 -29.77 17.41 7.19
CA VAL A 258 -30.24 18.66 6.58
C VAL A 258 -30.06 18.56 5.06
N ARG A 259 -31.10 18.93 4.33
CA ARG A 259 -31.05 18.97 2.85
C ARG A 259 -31.02 20.40 2.38
N ALA A 260 -30.12 20.71 1.47
CA ALA A 260 -30.01 22.00 0.81
C ALA A 260 -29.91 21.85 -0.69
N VAL A 261 -30.37 22.81 -1.46
CA VAL A 261 -30.14 22.87 -2.91
C VAL A 261 -29.04 23.88 -3.23
N GLY A 262 -28.49 23.79 -4.46
CA GLY A 262 -27.41 24.68 -4.86
C GLY A 262 -27.75 26.18 -4.63
N GLY A 263 -26.85 26.90 -3.98
CA GLY A 263 -26.98 28.29 -3.60
C GLY A 263 -27.57 28.56 -2.20
N GLU A 264 -28.03 27.52 -1.50
CA GLU A 264 -28.45 27.65 -0.11
C GLU A 264 -27.26 27.54 0.85
N THR A 265 -27.32 28.27 1.95
CA THR A 265 -26.37 28.16 3.06
C THR A 265 -26.99 27.33 4.17
N VAL A 266 -26.26 26.29 4.60
CA VAL A 266 -26.63 25.49 5.76
C VAL A 266 -25.88 26.01 6.98
N GLU A 267 -26.59 26.50 7.98
CA GLU A 267 -26.03 26.91 9.27
C GLU A 267 -26.16 25.77 10.27
N GLU A 268 -25.04 25.02 10.45
CA GLU A 268 -24.96 23.94 11.42
C GLU A 268 -23.89 24.24 12.47
N PRO A 269 -24.18 24.06 13.77
CA PRO A 269 -23.25 24.35 14.85
C PRO A 269 -22.16 23.26 15.02
N GLY A 270 -22.21 22.20 14.23
CA GLY A 270 -21.31 21.04 14.34
C GLY A 270 -19.94 21.29 13.77
N ARG A 271 -19.01 20.36 14.07
CA ARG A 271 -17.65 20.34 13.52
C ARG A 271 -17.37 19.09 12.67
N LEU A 272 -18.28 18.12 12.70
CA LEU A 272 -18.17 16.87 11.96
C LEU A 272 -19.37 16.78 11.02
N PHE A 273 -19.09 16.66 9.74
CA PHE A 273 -20.11 16.60 8.70
C PHE A 273 -19.86 15.42 7.79
N ASP A 274 -20.95 14.78 7.35
CA ASP A 274 -20.99 13.89 6.22
C ASP A 274 -21.82 14.58 5.13
N VAL A 275 -21.22 14.90 4.00
CA VAL A 275 -21.85 15.65 2.92
C VAL A 275 -21.98 14.74 1.70
N VAL A 276 -23.21 14.51 1.27
CA VAL A 276 -23.52 13.77 0.04
C VAL A 276 -24.07 14.76 -0.98
N VAL A 277 -23.39 14.85 -2.12
CA VAL A 277 -23.78 15.68 -3.26
C VAL A 277 -24.26 14.78 -4.39
N SER A 278 -25.44 15.02 -4.93
CA SER A 278 -26.03 14.26 -6.02
C SER A 278 -26.40 15.14 -7.23
#